data_0415aacc1131edaf2e3019c0eff7fc9b
#
_entry.id   0415aacc1131edaf2e3019c0eff7fc9b
#
_cell.length_a   1.000
_cell.length_b   1.000
_cell.length_c   1.000
_cell.angle_alpha   90.00
_cell.angle_beta   90.00
_cell.angle_gamma   90.00
#
_symmetry.space_group_name_H-M   'P 1'
#
loop_
_entity.id
_entity.type
_entity.pdbx_description
1 polymer ?
#
loop_
_entity_poly.entity_id
_entity_poly.type
_entity_poly.pdbx_seq_one_letter_code
_entity_poly.pdbx_strand_id
1 'polypeptide(L)'
;DGYFIDLISKKNLPLSKDKKNFARSKAPVRVSFGGGGSDLTHFFSKSKGAVINATISIYSHAILRQREDKLISIKSWDLDEEIAESSLERALSKKSKLGLIQSIIKLINPSYGFDLEIYSDFPSHSGLGGSSAISAAVLGCFNEFRDDPWDTYELSELAFQAERLNLDIAGGWQDQYACTFGGFNFIEFTKETNIIHPLRIPRKTKLELEENLILCN
;
A
#
# COMPACT_ATOMS: atom_id res chain seq x y z
N ASP A 1 11.42 -1.74 -17.12
CA ASP A 1 10.24 -1.12 -17.79
C ASP A 1 9.18 -2.17 -18.23
N GLY A 2 9.56 -3.42 -18.60
CA GLY A 2 8.60 -4.47 -19.02
C GLY A 2 7.79 -5.08 -17.89
N TYR A 3 8.36 -5.20 -16.69
CA TYR A 3 7.75 -5.89 -15.56
C TYR A 3 6.47 -5.20 -15.05
N PHE A 4 6.48 -3.87 -14.95
CA PHE A 4 5.30 -3.11 -14.53
C PHE A 4 4.15 -3.11 -15.57
N ILE A 5 4.47 -3.28 -16.85
CA ILE A 5 3.46 -3.36 -17.90
C ILE A 5 2.66 -4.66 -17.78
N ASP A 6 3.29 -5.77 -17.40
CA ASP A 6 2.62 -7.06 -17.21
C ASP A 6 1.67 -7.08 -16.01
N LEU A 7 2.00 -6.38 -14.92
CA LEU A 7 1.09 -6.22 -13.76
C LEU A 7 -0.18 -5.47 -14.13
N ILE A 8 -0.07 -4.43 -14.97
CA ILE A 8 -1.20 -3.64 -15.44
C ILE A 8 -2.02 -4.42 -16.48
N SER A 9 -1.38 -5.27 -17.28
CA SER A 9 -2.04 -6.08 -18.34
C SER A 9 -2.85 -7.25 -17.78
N LYS A 10 -2.70 -7.61 -16.51
CA LYS A 10 -3.67 -8.48 -15.81
C LYS A 10 -5.02 -7.76 -15.79
N LYS A 11 -5.75 -7.91 -16.92
CA LYS A 11 -7.02 -7.23 -17.21
C LYS A 11 -7.96 -7.35 -16.02
N ASN A 12 -8.75 -6.30 -15.79
CA ASN A 12 -9.93 -6.33 -14.93
C ASN A 12 -10.81 -7.51 -15.34
N LEU A 13 -10.58 -8.64 -14.66
CA LEU A 13 -11.43 -9.80 -14.81
C LEU A 13 -12.80 -9.49 -14.19
N PRO A 14 -13.88 -10.07 -14.72
CA PRO A 14 -15.20 -9.89 -14.15
C PRO A 14 -15.19 -10.36 -12.69
N LEU A 15 -16.03 -9.72 -11.90
CA LEU A 15 -16.21 -9.99 -10.49
C LEU A 15 -16.33 -11.47 -10.18
N SER A 16 -15.69 -11.91 -9.10
CA SER A 16 -15.89 -13.23 -8.51
C SER A 16 -17.37 -13.55 -8.40
N LYS A 17 -17.77 -14.75 -8.80
CA LYS A 17 -19.17 -15.21 -8.74
C LYS A 17 -19.75 -15.30 -7.33
N ASP A 18 -18.91 -15.31 -6.31
CA ASP A 18 -19.31 -15.13 -4.93
C ASP A 18 -19.57 -13.65 -4.69
N LYS A 19 -20.84 -13.28 -4.54
CA LYS A 19 -21.33 -11.90 -4.37
C LYS A 19 -20.83 -11.24 -3.07
N LYS A 20 -19.53 -11.09 -2.92
CA LYS A 20 -18.99 -10.17 -1.92
C LYS A 20 -19.17 -8.75 -2.47
N ASN A 21 -20.03 -7.96 -1.86
CA ASN A 21 -20.18 -6.54 -2.18
C ASN A 21 -19.43 -5.63 -1.19
N PHE A 22 -18.66 -6.23 -0.28
CA PHE A 22 -18.02 -5.55 0.83
C PHE A 22 -16.66 -6.18 1.15
N ALA A 23 -15.63 -5.34 1.29
CA ALA A 23 -14.31 -5.73 1.75
C ALA A 23 -13.79 -4.76 2.82
N ARG A 24 -13.03 -5.29 3.75
CA ARG A 24 -12.25 -4.52 4.73
C ARG A 24 -10.81 -4.97 4.65
N SER A 25 -9.90 -4.00 4.65
CA SER A 25 -8.48 -4.25 4.73
C SER A 25 -7.85 -3.31 5.75
N LYS A 26 -6.77 -3.77 6.37
CA LYS A 26 -5.89 -2.92 7.16
C LYS A 26 -4.45 -3.30 6.89
N ALA A 27 -3.58 -2.30 6.87
CA ALA A 27 -2.16 -2.50 6.72
C ALA A 27 -1.39 -1.77 7.82
N PRO A 28 -0.39 -2.41 8.43
CA PRO A 28 0.39 -1.82 9.50
C PRO A 28 1.39 -0.79 8.97
N VAL A 29 1.73 0.18 9.79
CA VAL A 29 2.93 1.00 9.57
C VAL A 29 4.18 0.30 10.07
N ARG A 30 5.37 0.84 9.77
CA ARG A 30 6.65 0.20 10.08
C ARG A 30 7.60 1.13 10.84
N VAL A 31 8.50 0.52 11.60
CA VAL A 31 9.73 1.12 12.10
C VAL A 31 10.92 0.52 11.37
N SER A 32 11.91 1.34 11.02
CA SER A 32 13.13 0.90 10.35
C SER A 32 14.28 0.92 11.36
N PHE A 33 14.96 -0.21 11.53
CA PHE A 33 16.07 -0.34 12.48
C PHE A 33 17.42 -0.04 11.83
N GLY A 34 17.56 -0.25 10.53
CA GLY A 34 18.81 0.00 9.84
C GLY A 34 18.71 -0.19 8.33
N GLY A 35 19.67 0.37 7.63
CA GLY A 35 19.80 0.22 6.18
C GLY A 35 19.00 1.24 5.35
N GLY A 36 18.23 2.13 5.98
CA GLY A 36 17.44 3.14 5.27
C GLY A 36 18.31 3.96 4.29
N GLY A 37 17.74 4.23 3.11
CA GLY A 37 18.46 4.87 2.00
C GLY A 37 19.14 3.88 1.05
N SER A 38 19.50 2.66 1.51
CA SER A 38 20.03 1.62 0.62
C SER A 38 18.92 0.94 -0.22
N ASP A 39 17.66 1.19 0.12
CA ASP A 39 16.46 0.78 -0.59
C ASP A 39 16.05 1.74 -1.73
N LEU A 40 16.84 2.79 -1.96
CA LEU A 40 16.65 3.71 -3.07
C LEU A 40 17.15 3.10 -4.38
N THR A 41 16.37 3.15 -5.44
CA THR A 41 16.68 2.55 -6.74
C THR A 41 18.04 2.98 -7.28
N HIS A 42 18.38 4.27 -7.16
CA HIS A 42 19.68 4.78 -7.63
C HIS A 42 20.88 4.26 -6.82
N PHE A 43 20.64 3.79 -5.57
CA PHE A 43 21.69 3.17 -4.75
C PHE A 43 21.85 1.70 -5.13
N PHE A 44 20.80 0.88 -5.02
CA PHE A 44 20.94 -0.56 -5.23
C PHE A 44 21.10 -0.97 -6.69
N SER A 45 20.82 -0.09 -7.65
CA SER A 45 21.18 -0.33 -9.06
C SER A 45 22.70 -0.37 -9.31
N LYS A 46 23.49 0.19 -8.40
CA LYS A 46 24.98 0.25 -8.46
C LYS A 46 25.65 -0.62 -7.41
N SER A 47 24.95 -0.89 -6.32
CA SER A 47 25.46 -1.63 -5.17
C SER A 47 24.29 -2.38 -4.52
N LYS A 48 24.56 -3.44 -3.78
CA LYS A 48 23.48 -4.12 -3.04
C LYS A 48 23.00 -3.24 -1.89
N GLY A 49 21.68 -3.20 -1.70
CA GLY A 49 21.02 -2.57 -0.56
C GLY A 49 20.43 -3.58 0.38
N ALA A 50 20.29 -3.24 1.64
CA ALA A 50 19.55 -4.07 2.60
C ALA A 50 18.97 -3.23 3.74
N VAL A 51 17.78 -3.58 4.20
CA VAL A 51 17.13 -2.94 5.34
C VAL A 51 16.61 -3.98 6.34
N ILE A 52 16.57 -3.60 7.61
CA ILE A 52 15.88 -4.34 8.66
C ILE A 52 14.76 -3.45 9.19
N ASN A 53 13.55 -3.96 9.17
CA ASN A 53 12.37 -3.28 9.67
C ASN A 53 11.41 -4.22 10.41
N ALA A 54 10.46 -3.64 11.12
CA ALA A 54 9.34 -4.34 11.70
C ALA A 54 8.08 -3.50 11.58
N THR A 55 6.95 -4.17 11.39
CA THR A 55 5.65 -3.51 11.51
C THR A 55 5.22 -3.41 12.96
N ILE A 56 4.44 -2.39 13.26
CA ILE A 56 3.87 -2.14 14.59
C ILE A 56 2.34 -2.18 14.53
N SER A 57 1.68 -2.34 15.67
CA SER A 57 0.22 -2.50 15.78
C SER A 57 -0.53 -1.16 15.66
N ILE A 58 -0.16 -0.36 14.66
CA ILE A 58 -0.78 0.89 14.26
C ILE A 58 -1.08 0.76 12.77
N TYR A 59 -2.30 1.05 12.33
CA TYR A 59 -2.79 0.65 11.02
C TYR A 59 -3.39 1.81 10.23
N SER A 60 -3.34 1.68 8.91
CA SER A 60 -4.30 2.29 8.00
C SER A 60 -5.39 1.29 7.68
N HIS A 61 -6.60 1.77 7.56
CA HIS A 61 -7.80 1.00 7.30
C HIS A 61 -8.47 1.47 6.02
N ALA A 62 -8.97 0.52 5.24
CA ALA A 62 -9.80 0.77 4.08
C ALA A 62 -11.06 -0.09 4.13
N ILE A 63 -12.17 0.50 3.72
CA ILE A 63 -13.47 -0.16 3.61
C ILE A 63 -13.97 0.10 2.21
N LEU A 64 -14.24 -0.96 1.45
CA LEU A 64 -14.73 -0.89 0.09
C LEU A 64 -16.10 -1.55 0.00
N ARG A 65 -17.07 -0.83 -0.55
CA ARG A 65 -18.40 -1.37 -0.90
C ARG A 65 -18.58 -1.23 -2.40
N GLN A 66 -18.87 -2.34 -3.05
CA GLN A 66 -19.23 -2.32 -4.44
C GLN A 66 -20.68 -1.83 -4.59
N ARG A 67 -20.92 -1.03 -5.64
CA ARG A 67 -22.22 -0.47 -6.00
C ARG A 67 -22.73 -1.10 -7.29
N GLU A 68 -24.05 -1.20 -7.39
CA GLU A 68 -24.72 -1.64 -8.63
C GLU A 68 -24.76 -0.54 -9.71
N ASP A 69 -24.72 0.72 -9.27
CA ASP A 69 -24.54 1.89 -10.15
C ASP A 69 -23.08 2.17 -10.42
N LYS A 70 -22.77 3.16 -11.26
CA LYS A 70 -21.39 3.56 -11.60
C LYS A 70 -20.87 4.73 -10.76
N LEU A 71 -21.55 5.08 -9.69
CA LEU A 71 -21.12 6.15 -8.80
C LEU A 71 -19.83 5.76 -8.08
N ILE A 72 -18.93 6.75 -7.95
CA ILE A 72 -17.66 6.62 -7.25
C ILE A 72 -17.69 7.56 -6.05
N SER A 73 -17.58 7.00 -4.85
CA SER A 73 -17.39 7.77 -3.62
C SER A 73 -16.09 7.35 -2.96
N ILE A 74 -15.25 8.35 -2.64
CA ILE A 74 -13.97 8.16 -1.95
C ILE A 74 -13.93 9.14 -0.80
N LYS A 75 -13.84 8.65 0.43
CA LYS A 75 -13.80 9.46 1.63
C LYS A 75 -12.59 9.14 2.49
N SER A 76 -11.83 10.17 2.83
CA SER A 76 -10.77 10.09 3.86
C SER A 76 -11.23 10.86 5.10
N TRP A 77 -11.33 10.14 6.21
CA TRP A 77 -11.68 10.72 7.50
C TRP A 77 -10.52 11.55 8.08
N ASP A 78 -9.27 11.16 7.80
CA ASP A 78 -8.08 11.85 8.32
C ASP A 78 -7.86 13.20 7.67
N LEU A 79 -8.21 13.31 6.38
CA LEU A 79 -8.00 14.53 5.58
C LEU A 79 -9.26 15.40 5.52
N ASP A 80 -10.38 14.92 6.07
CA ASP A 80 -11.72 15.53 5.91
C ASP A 80 -12.00 15.90 4.44
N GLU A 81 -11.78 14.92 3.56
CA GLU A 81 -11.87 15.10 2.11
C GLU A 81 -12.75 14.02 1.50
N GLU A 82 -13.63 14.42 0.57
CA GLU A 82 -14.54 13.52 -0.12
C GLU A 82 -14.62 13.84 -1.62
N ILE A 83 -14.60 12.79 -2.42
CA ILE A 83 -14.90 12.80 -3.84
C ILE A 83 -16.17 11.96 -4.05
N ALA A 84 -17.20 12.55 -4.63
CA ALA A 84 -18.41 11.86 -5.07
C ALA A 84 -18.70 12.26 -6.52
N GLU A 85 -18.57 11.28 -7.45
CA GLU A 85 -18.68 11.54 -8.88
C GLU A 85 -19.44 10.42 -9.61
N SER A 86 -20.06 10.78 -10.74
CA SER A 86 -20.87 9.86 -11.53
C SER A 86 -20.07 8.90 -12.41
N SER A 87 -18.75 9.08 -12.49
CA SER A 87 -17.87 8.22 -13.28
C SER A 87 -16.45 8.20 -12.71
N LEU A 88 -15.72 7.13 -13.01
CA LEU A 88 -14.31 6.97 -12.62
C LEU A 88 -13.43 8.10 -13.20
N GLU A 89 -13.63 8.45 -14.47
CA GLU A 89 -12.85 9.49 -15.13
C GLU A 89 -12.98 10.85 -14.40
N ARG A 90 -14.21 11.24 -14.03
CA ARG A 90 -14.45 12.46 -13.25
C ARG A 90 -13.83 12.42 -11.87
N ALA A 91 -13.95 11.28 -11.17
CA ALA A 91 -13.34 11.10 -9.86
C ALA A 91 -11.81 11.20 -9.92
N LEU A 92 -11.17 10.66 -10.95
CA LEU A 92 -9.72 10.71 -11.15
C LEU A 92 -9.21 12.11 -11.58
N SER A 93 -10.02 12.89 -12.30
CA SER A 93 -9.65 14.24 -12.77
C SER A 93 -9.89 15.32 -11.73
N LYS A 94 -10.62 15.03 -10.65
CA LYS A 94 -10.96 16.00 -9.62
C LYS A 94 -9.73 16.40 -8.80
N LYS A 95 -9.44 17.69 -8.71
CA LYS A 95 -8.35 18.17 -7.84
C LYS A 95 -8.74 18.00 -6.36
N SER A 96 -7.95 17.24 -5.63
CA SER A 96 -8.18 16.93 -4.21
C SER A 96 -6.89 16.60 -3.48
N LYS A 97 -6.95 16.46 -2.16
CA LYS A 97 -5.84 15.93 -1.33
C LYS A 97 -5.71 14.41 -1.43
N LEU A 98 -6.62 13.74 -2.15
CA LEU A 98 -6.65 12.28 -2.30
C LEU A 98 -5.81 11.78 -3.47
N GLY A 99 -4.79 12.51 -3.90
CA GLY A 99 -3.97 12.19 -5.08
C GLY A 99 -3.37 10.78 -5.05
N LEU A 100 -2.92 10.30 -3.88
CA LEU A 100 -2.42 8.94 -3.72
C LEU A 100 -3.51 7.90 -4.00
N ILE A 101 -4.70 8.10 -3.47
CA ILE A 101 -5.83 7.19 -3.65
C ILE A 101 -6.30 7.21 -5.11
N GLN A 102 -6.37 8.39 -5.72
CA GLN A 102 -6.67 8.52 -7.15
C GLN A 102 -5.64 7.81 -8.01
N SER A 103 -4.35 7.88 -7.67
CA SER A 103 -3.27 7.16 -8.37
C SER A 103 -3.45 5.64 -8.28
N ILE A 104 -3.75 5.11 -7.10
CA ILE A 104 -4.03 3.69 -6.87
C ILE A 104 -5.25 3.25 -7.69
N ILE A 105 -6.35 3.97 -7.60
CA ILE A 105 -7.59 3.65 -8.32
C ILE A 105 -7.37 3.72 -9.83
N LYS A 106 -6.56 4.65 -10.31
CA LYS A 106 -6.18 4.74 -11.73
C LYS A 106 -5.42 3.49 -12.20
N LEU A 107 -4.52 2.94 -11.38
CA LEU A 107 -3.81 1.69 -11.68
C LEU A 107 -4.74 0.48 -11.69
N ILE A 108 -5.64 0.38 -10.71
CA ILE A 108 -6.61 -0.70 -10.61
C ILE A 108 -7.63 -0.63 -11.74
N ASN A 109 -8.07 0.58 -12.09
CA ASN A 109 -9.08 0.88 -13.11
C ASN A 109 -10.34 0.02 -12.98
N PRO A 110 -11.06 0.08 -11.85
CA PRO A 110 -12.23 -0.76 -11.61
C PRO A 110 -13.36 -0.44 -12.61
N SER A 111 -14.05 -1.48 -13.09
CA SER A 111 -15.16 -1.33 -14.05
C SER A 111 -16.52 -1.13 -13.41
N TYR A 112 -16.60 -1.08 -12.09
CA TYR A 112 -17.80 -0.95 -11.26
C TYR A 112 -17.77 0.30 -10.40
N GLY A 113 -18.97 0.75 -9.95
CA GLY A 113 -19.09 1.81 -8.95
C GLY A 113 -18.74 1.31 -7.56
N PHE A 114 -18.27 2.20 -6.68
CA PHE A 114 -17.89 1.83 -5.33
C PHE A 114 -17.92 3.01 -4.36
N ASP A 115 -18.07 2.67 -3.08
CA ASP A 115 -17.78 3.56 -1.96
C ASP A 115 -16.50 3.06 -1.28
N LEU A 116 -15.50 3.94 -1.16
CA LEU A 116 -14.23 3.69 -0.50
C LEU A 116 -14.06 4.65 0.67
N GLU A 117 -13.96 4.12 1.89
CA GLU A 117 -13.67 4.89 3.10
C GLU A 117 -12.29 4.52 3.63
N ILE A 118 -11.52 5.53 4.05
CA ILE A 118 -10.14 5.38 4.52
C ILE A 118 -9.95 6.16 5.81
N TYR A 119 -9.26 5.56 6.78
CA TYR A 119 -8.81 6.22 8.01
C TYR A 119 -7.55 5.55 8.55
N SER A 120 -6.79 6.25 9.39
CA SER A 120 -5.53 5.79 9.97
C SER A 120 -5.49 6.00 11.47
N ASP A 121 -4.80 5.11 12.19
CA ASP A 121 -4.58 5.19 13.65
C ASP A 121 -3.46 6.18 14.02
N PHE A 122 -2.86 6.87 13.03
CA PHE A 122 -1.69 7.72 13.21
C PHE A 122 -1.85 9.04 12.45
N PRO A 123 -1.18 10.13 12.90
CA PRO A 123 -1.23 11.41 12.20
C PRO A 123 -0.45 11.37 10.88
N SER A 124 -0.87 12.20 9.94
CA SER A 124 -0.13 12.43 8.68
C SER A 124 1.30 12.88 8.97
N HIS A 125 2.23 12.48 8.10
CA HIS A 125 3.67 12.84 8.19
C HIS A 125 4.41 12.29 9.43
N SER A 126 3.93 11.21 10.01
CA SER A 126 4.56 10.55 11.18
C SER A 126 5.93 9.89 10.88
N GLY A 127 6.36 9.78 9.62
CA GLY A 127 7.61 9.09 9.26
C GLY A 127 7.54 7.56 9.34
N LEU A 128 6.37 6.99 9.62
CA LEU A 128 6.14 5.55 9.85
C LEU A 128 5.80 4.76 8.57
N GLY A 129 5.90 5.34 7.38
CA GLY A 129 5.50 4.70 6.13
C GLY A 129 3.98 4.72 5.90
N GLY A 130 3.31 5.77 6.40
CA GLY A 130 1.85 5.87 6.38
C GLY A 130 1.24 5.84 4.99
N SER A 131 1.84 6.48 3.98
CA SER A 131 1.37 6.44 2.60
C SER A 131 1.35 5.02 2.04
N SER A 132 2.39 4.24 2.32
CA SER A 132 2.49 2.84 1.88
C SER A 132 1.50 1.94 2.63
N ALA A 133 1.23 2.22 3.92
CA ALA A 133 0.19 1.52 4.66
C ALA A 133 -1.21 1.81 4.09
N ILE A 134 -1.52 3.07 3.76
CA ILE A 134 -2.76 3.45 3.07
C ILE A 134 -2.86 2.72 1.73
N SER A 135 -1.78 2.73 0.93
CA SER A 135 -1.75 2.06 -0.38
C SER A 135 -2.01 0.57 -0.26
N ALA A 136 -1.34 -0.11 0.69
CA ALA A 136 -1.54 -1.54 0.93
C ALA A 136 -2.96 -1.86 1.39
N ALA A 137 -3.55 -1.03 2.27
CA ALA A 137 -4.93 -1.22 2.73
C ALA A 137 -5.94 -1.07 1.59
N VAL A 138 -5.80 -0.03 0.76
CA VAL A 138 -6.69 0.20 -0.39
C VAL A 138 -6.56 -0.91 -1.42
N LEU A 139 -5.33 -1.25 -1.82
CA LEU A 139 -5.06 -2.35 -2.76
C LEU A 139 -5.62 -3.67 -2.24
N GLY A 140 -5.46 -3.97 -0.94
CA GLY A 140 -6.01 -5.16 -0.30
C GLY A 140 -7.53 -5.26 -0.42
N CYS A 141 -8.27 -4.15 -0.28
CA CYS A 141 -9.72 -4.13 -0.48
C CYS A 141 -10.11 -4.49 -1.92
N PHE A 142 -9.48 -3.87 -2.91
CA PHE A 142 -9.77 -4.16 -4.31
C PHE A 142 -9.35 -5.57 -4.71
N ASN A 143 -8.29 -6.10 -4.11
CA ASN A 143 -7.80 -7.45 -4.37
C ASN A 143 -8.82 -8.54 -3.99
N GLU A 144 -9.64 -8.30 -2.96
CA GLU A 144 -10.73 -9.21 -2.54
C GLU A 144 -11.83 -9.41 -3.59
N PHE A 145 -11.94 -8.49 -4.57
CA PHE A 145 -12.93 -8.57 -5.65
C PHE A 145 -12.35 -9.10 -6.96
N ARG A 146 -11.09 -9.55 -6.97
CA ARG A 146 -10.43 -10.06 -8.15
C ARG A 146 -10.58 -11.58 -8.25
N ASP A 147 -10.83 -12.07 -9.46
CA ASP A 147 -10.81 -13.51 -9.74
C ASP A 147 -9.37 -14.05 -9.82
N ASP A 148 -8.41 -13.19 -10.16
CA ASP A 148 -6.97 -13.48 -10.15
C ASP A 148 -6.30 -12.50 -9.18
N PRO A 149 -6.28 -12.81 -7.87
CA PRO A 149 -5.75 -11.91 -6.86
C PRO A 149 -4.25 -11.73 -7.00
N TRP A 150 -3.79 -10.50 -6.81
CA TRP A 150 -2.37 -10.19 -6.71
C TRP A 150 -1.76 -10.85 -5.48
N ASP A 151 -0.54 -11.34 -5.62
CA ASP A 151 0.24 -11.78 -4.49
C ASP A 151 0.85 -10.60 -3.70
N THR A 152 1.56 -10.92 -2.63
CA THR A 152 2.12 -9.89 -1.73
C THR A 152 3.21 -9.04 -2.40
N TYR A 153 4.00 -9.62 -3.30
CA TYR A 153 5.00 -8.88 -4.08
C TYR A 153 4.32 -7.93 -5.07
N GLU A 154 3.36 -8.43 -5.82
CA GLU A 154 2.58 -7.64 -6.79
C GLU A 154 1.88 -6.45 -6.10
N LEU A 155 1.28 -6.67 -4.92
CA LEU A 155 0.66 -5.59 -4.13
C LEU A 155 1.68 -4.53 -3.69
N SER A 156 2.87 -4.95 -3.27
CA SER A 156 3.95 -4.03 -2.87
C SER A 156 4.44 -3.19 -4.05
N GLU A 157 4.58 -3.81 -5.21
CA GLU A 157 5.04 -3.14 -6.44
C GLU A 157 3.99 -2.18 -6.99
N LEU A 158 2.70 -2.54 -6.93
CA LEU A 158 1.60 -1.64 -7.28
C LEU A 158 1.55 -0.43 -6.35
N ALA A 159 1.76 -0.63 -5.04
CA ALA A 159 1.84 0.47 -4.07
C ALA A 159 3.02 1.39 -4.40
N PHE A 160 4.19 0.83 -4.71
CA PHE A 160 5.35 1.60 -5.14
C PHE A 160 5.08 2.40 -6.42
N GLN A 161 4.50 1.75 -7.42
CA GLN A 161 4.15 2.41 -8.69
C GLN A 161 3.20 3.58 -8.48
N ALA A 162 2.15 3.40 -7.68
CA ALA A 162 1.18 4.46 -7.38
C ALA A 162 1.82 5.69 -6.75
N GLU A 163 2.74 5.47 -5.81
CA GLU A 163 3.33 6.51 -4.97
C GLU A 163 4.57 7.13 -5.64
N ARG A 164 5.50 6.31 -6.10
CA ARG A 164 6.82 6.77 -6.55
C ARG A 164 6.85 7.12 -8.04
N LEU A 165 6.19 6.33 -8.88
CA LEU A 165 6.26 6.55 -10.32
C LEU A 165 5.16 7.49 -10.82
N ASN A 166 3.93 7.36 -10.31
CA ASN A 166 2.80 8.17 -10.81
C ASN A 166 2.72 9.54 -10.15
N LEU A 167 3.13 9.67 -8.89
CA LEU A 167 3.09 10.93 -8.13
C LEU A 167 4.46 11.57 -7.95
N ASP A 168 5.53 10.92 -8.40
CA ASP A 168 6.92 11.38 -8.29
C ASP A 168 7.33 11.71 -6.83
N ILE A 169 6.77 10.98 -5.87
CA ILE A 169 7.10 11.14 -4.46
C ILE A 169 8.44 10.44 -4.20
N ALA A 170 9.45 11.18 -3.79
CA ALA A 170 10.76 10.63 -3.49
C ALA A 170 10.71 9.60 -2.34
N GLY A 171 11.45 8.49 -2.48
CA GLY A 171 11.57 7.47 -1.45
C GLY A 171 12.03 6.13 -1.99
N GLY A 172 12.29 5.21 -1.07
CA GLY A 172 12.71 3.84 -1.36
C GLY A 172 11.56 2.83 -1.38
N TRP A 173 11.94 1.57 -1.42
CA TRP A 173 11.04 0.42 -1.58
C TRP A 173 10.64 -0.25 -0.26
N GLN A 174 11.34 0.04 0.84
CA GLN A 174 11.15 -0.71 2.09
C GLN A 174 9.73 -0.60 2.66
N ASP A 175 9.09 0.56 2.49
CA ASP A 175 7.81 0.86 3.14
C ASP A 175 6.69 0.01 2.55
N GLN A 176 6.62 -0.09 1.23
CA GLN A 176 5.62 -0.86 0.53
C GLN A 176 5.73 -2.35 0.88
N TYR A 177 6.95 -2.90 0.88
CA TYR A 177 7.18 -4.29 1.28
C TYR A 177 6.87 -4.52 2.76
N ALA A 178 7.34 -3.64 3.65
CA ALA A 178 7.07 -3.79 5.08
C ALA A 178 5.57 -3.78 5.40
N CYS A 179 4.81 -2.80 4.86
CA CYS A 179 3.38 -2.66 5.12
C CYS A 179 2.54 -3.81 4.53
N THR A 180 3.01 -4.43 3.44
CA THR A 180 2.30 -5.51 2.75
C THR A 180 2.62 -6.87 3.36
N PHE A 181 3.90 -7.15 3.64
CA PHE A 181 4.33 -8.44 4.23
C PHE A 181 4.08 -8.51 5.73
N GLY A 182 4.20 -7.40 6.44
CA GLY A 182 4.07 -7.37 7.90
C GLY A 182 5.20 -8.08 8.64
N GLY A 183 5.21 -7.98 9.96
CA GLY A 183 6.16 -8.67 10.83
C GLY A 183 7.56 -8.04 10.83
N PHE A 184 8.56 -8.85 11.19
CA PHE A 184 9.97 -8.48 11.15
C PHE A 184 10.59 -8.97 9.85
N ASN A 185 11.25 -8.08 9.10
CA ASN A 185 11.81 -8.41 7.80
C ASN A 185 13.26 -7.92 7.68
N PHE A 186 14.08 -8.76 7.06
CA PHE A 186 15.31 -8.36 6.41
C PHE A 186 15.04 -8.35 4.91
N ILE A 187 15.24 -7.21 4.25
CA ILE A 187 14.93 -7.04 2.83
C ILE A 187 16.22 -6.73 2.09
N GLU A 188 16.53 -7.53 1.09
CA GLU A 188 17.66 -7.31 0.19
C GLU A 188 17.17 -6.68 -1.10
N PHE A 189 17.90 -5.67 -1.55
CA PHE A 189 17.65 -4.96 -2.80
C PHE A 189 18.84 -5.15 -3.74
N THR A 190 18.57 -5.65 -4.93
CA THR A 190 19.55 -5.79 -5.99
C THR A 190 19.01 -5.19 -7.29
N LYS A 191 19.89 -5.05 -8.28
CA LYS A 191 19.48 -4.58 -9.61
C LYS A 191 18.43 -5.50 -10.26
N GLU A 192 18.50 -6.80 -9.97
CA GLU A 192 17.68 -7.83 -10.59
C GLU A 192 16.40 -8.12 -9.82
N THR A 193 16.45 -8.03 -8.48
CA THR A 193 15.33 -8.47 -7.64
C THR A 193 15.41 -7.89 -6.24
N ASN A 194 14.24 -7.78 -5.60
CA ASN A 194 14.08 -7.48 -4.18
C ASN A 194 13.62 -8.76 -3.47
N ILE A 195 14.28 -9.14 -2.40
CA ILE A 195 13.99 -10.38 -1.66
C ILE A 195 13.66 -10.04 -0.22
N ILE A 196 12.49 -10.47 0.22
CA ILE A 196 12.04 -10.31 1.61
C ILE A 196 12.30 -11.59 2.38
N HIS A 197 13.05 -11.47 3.47
CA HIS A 197 13.32 -12.55 4.41
C HIS A 197 12.57 -12.29 5.72
N PRO A 198 11.39 -12.90 5.94
CA PRO A 198 10.69 -12.80 7.21
C PRO A 198 11.55 -13.37 8.35
N LEU A 199 11.79 -12.57 9.38
CA LEU A 199 12.64 -12.95 10.50
C LEU A 199 11.81 -13.60 11.62
N ARG A 200 12.23 -14.79 12.04
CA ARG A 200 11.65 -15.49 13.19
C ARG A 200 12.26 -14.99 14.48
N ILE A 201 11.74 -13.91 15.03
CA ILE A 201 12.22 -13.33 16.28
C ILE A 201 11.55 -14.04 17.48
N PRO A 202 12.31 -14.56 18.47
CA PRO A 202 11.76 -15.15 19.68
C PRO A 202 10.86 -14.17 20.43
N ARG A 203 9.78 -14.67 21.06
CA ARG A 203 8.82 -13.84 21.80
C ARG A 203 9.50 -13.00 22.87
N LYS A 204 10.47 -13.56 23.61
CA LYS A 204 11.23 -12.84 24.62
C LYS A 204 11.92 -11.60 24.06
N THR A 205 12.61 -11.76 22.92
CA THR A 205 13.30 -10.65 22.24
C THR A 205 12.33 -9.56 21.76
N LYS A 206 11.14 -9.97 21.27
CA LYS A 206 10.10 -8.99 20.88
C LYS A 206 9.63 -8.17 22.08
N LEU A 207 9.35 -8.81 23.20
CA LEU A 207 8.92 -8.13 24.43
C LEU A 207 10.02 -7.21 24.96
N GLU A 208 11.27 -7.65 24.97
CA GLU A 208 12.42 -6.82 25.37
C GLU A 208 12.55 -5.58 24.44
N LEU A 209 12.31 -5.75 23.14
CA LEU A 209 12.33 -4.64 22.19
C LEU A 209 11.18 -3.65 22.47
N GLU A 210 9.95 -4.14 22.67
CA GLU A 210 8.78 -3.32 22.99
C GLU A 210 8.96 -2.50 24.27
N GLU A 211 9.58 -3.09 25.32
CA GLU A 211 9.87 -2.40 26.58
C GLU A 211 10.94 -1.31 26.44
N ASN A 212 11.81 -1.40 25.44
CA ASN A 212 12.93 -0.46 25.25
C ASN A 212 12.71 0.54 24.10
N LEU A 213 11.61 0.42 23.35
CA LEU A 213 11.27 1.38 22.30
C LEU A 213 10.43 2.52 22.87
N ILE A 214 10.82 3.74 22.53
CA ILE A 214 10.06 4.96 22.83
C ILE A 214 9.72 5.63 21.51
N LEU A 215 8.44 5.89 21.29
CA LEU A 215 7.98 6.70 20.17
C LEU A 215 7.92 8.16 20.63
N CYS A 216 8.72 9.01 20.02
CA CYS A 216 8.68 10.46 20.22
C CYS A 216 7.92 11.11 19.05
N ASN A 217 7.00 11.99 19.40
CA ASN A 217 6.25 12.80 18.43
C ASN A 217 6.80 14.24 18.45
#